data_520779b9706075618f5d306fe10e8840
#
_entry.id   520779b9706075618f5d306fe10e8840
#
_cell.length_a   1.000
_cell.length_b   1.000
_cell.length_c   1.000
_cell.angle_alpha   90.00
_cell.angle_beta   90.00
_cell.angle_gamma   90.00
#
_symmetry.space_group_name_H-M   'P 1'
#
loop_
_entity.id
_entity.type
_entity.pdbx_description
1 polymer ?
#
loop_
_entity_poly.entity_id
_entity_poly.type
_entity_poly.pdbx_seq_one_letter_code
_entity_poly.pdbx_strand_id
1 'polypeptide(L)'
;MWTASFIRPRTSVITSEFGSGRLFNGRLTTRHLGVDFRGALGEQVRAANRGVVALVGNFFLAGNVVYIDHGGGVVTAYFHLSKTLVSAGDTVTRGQVIGLVGATGRVTGPHLHWAARYGAVTVNPLDLLSIDRNWYSAAAARKQVRAPQASGAR
;
A
#
# COMPACT_ATOMS: atom_id res chain seq x y z
N MET A 1 11.91 -9.51 -2.76
CA MET A 1 10.58 -10.05 -2.41
C MET A 1 10.49 -10.11 -0.90
N TRP A 2 9.32 -9.90 -0.30
CA TRP A 2 9.13 -9.98 1.16
C TRP A 2 9.18 -11.41 1.67
N THR A 3 9.59 -11.56 2.93
CA THR A 3 9.72 -12.87 3.60
C THR A 3 8.89 -12.95 4.89
N ALA A 4 8.23 -11.86 5.26
CA ALA A 4 7.38 -11.75 6.44
C ALA A 4 6.04 -11.10 6.05
N SER A 5 5.00 -11.29 6.85
CA SER A 5 3.69 -10.65 6.67
C SER A 5 3.80 -9.13 6.69
N PHE A 6 2.92 -8.46 5.95
CA PHE A 6 2.82 -7.00 6.00
C PHE A 6 2.34 -6.52 7.38
N ILE A 7 2.69 -5.30 7.74
CA ILE A 7 2.22 -4.63 8.94
C ILE A 7 1.48 -3.34 8.58
N ARG A 8 0.64 -2.88 9.49
CA ARG A 8 0.07 -1.52 9.38
C ARG A 8 1.19 -0.50 9.45
N PRO A 9 1.16 0.55 8.60
CA PRO A 9 2.14 1.63 8.67
C PRO A 9 2.02 2.49 9.94
N ARG A 10 0.87 2.35 10.63
CA ARG A 10 0.54 2.97 11.92
C ARG A 10 -0.43 2.08 12.68
N THR A 11 -0.42 2.20 14.00
CA THR A 11 -1.34 1.47 14.89
C THR A 11 -2.58 2.28 15.29
N SER A 12 -2.76 3.48 14.74
CA SER A 12 -3.87 4.37 15.04
C SER A 12 -5.21 3.91 14.43
N VAL A 13 -6.29 4.56 14.84
CA VAL A 13 -7.65 4.30 14.36
C VAL A 13 -7.75 4.58 12.86
N ILE A 14 -8.45 3.70 12.14
CA ILE A 14 -8.87 3.92 10.75
C ILE A 14 -10.07 4.88 10.77
N THR A 15 -9.97 5.96 10.02
CA THR A 15 -11.00 7.00 9.90
C THR A 15 -11.78 6.92 8.60
N SER A 16 -11.22 6.26 7.58
CA SER A 16 -11.91 6.00 6.31
C SER A 16 -11.39 4.71 5.67
N GLU A 17 -12.31 3.83 5.29
CA GLU A 17 -11.99 2.52 4.73
C GLU A 17 -11.89 2.55 3.21
N PHE A 18 -11.20 1.54 2.65
CA PHE A 18 -11.14 1.29 1.22
C PHE A 18 -12.54 1.06 0.64
N GLY A 19 -12.81 1.66 -0.53
CA GLY A 19 -14.09 1.53 -1.22
C GLY A 19 -15.19 2.45 -0.73
N SER A 20 -14.97 3.21 0.37
CA SER A 20 -15.93 4.19 0.88
C SER A 20 -16.30 5.20 -0.20
N GLY A 21 -17.61 5.41 -0.38
CA GLY A 21 -18.12 6.36 -1.35
C GLY A 21 -17.88 7.81 -0.93
N ARG A 22 -17.37 8.63 -1.83
CA ARG A 22 -17.26 10.08 -1.64
C ARG A 22 -18.39 10.76 -2.39
N LEU A 23 -19.26 11.42 -1.64
CA LEU A 23 -20.40 12.15 -2.20
C LEU A 23 -20.01 13.61 -2.43
N PHE A 24 -20.40 14.15 -3.59
CA PHE A 24 -20.38 15.58 -3.86
C PHE A 24 -21.78 15.99 -4.35
N ASN A 25 -22.39 16.95 -3.68
CA ASN A 25 -23.79 17.37 -3.93
C ASN A 25 -24.79 16.19 -3.96
N GLY A 26 -24.64 15.24 -3.01
CA GLY A 26 -25.52 14.07 -2.90
C GLY A 26 -25.30 12.98 -3.96
N ARG A 27 -24.33 13.14 -4.87
CA ARG A 27 -24.00 12.13 -5.89
C ARG A 27 -22.67 11.45 -5.58
N LEU A 28 -22.60 10.14 -5.75
CA LEU A 28 -21.35 9.39 -5.65
C LEU A 28 -20.42 9.82 -6.80
N THR A 29 -19.28 10.46 -6.45
CA THR A 29 -18.33 10.95 -7.45
C THR A 29 -17.11 10.06 -7.57
N THR A 30 -16.60 9.53 -6.45
CA THR A 30 -15.40 8.70 -6.41
C THR A 30 -15.48 7.69 -5.27
N ARG A 31 -14.65 6.66 -5.33
CA ARG A 31 -14.43 5.74 -4.23
C ARG A 31 -13.04 5.97 -3.62
N HIS A 32 -12.93 5.76 -2.32
CA HIS A 32 -11.68 5.83 -1.59
C HIS A 32 -10.77 4.66 -1.98
N LEU A 33 -9.61 4.94 -2.56
CA LEU A 33 -8.68 3.92 -3.09
C LEU A 33 -7.53 3.58 -2.12
N GLY A 34 -7.79 3.70 -0.84
CA GLY A 34 -6.87 3.38 0.23
C GLY A 34 -7.57 3.33 1.57
N VAL A 35 -6.80 3.42 2.64
CA VAL A 35 -7.26 3.48 4.03
C VAL A 35 -6.66 4.70 4.70
N ASP A 36 -7.48 5.51 5.37
CA ASP A 36 -7.01 6.66 6.11
C ASP A 36 -6.83 6.30 7.58
N PHE A 37 -5.64 6.58 8.11
CA PHE A 37 -5.29 6.42 9.51
C PHE A 37 -5.23 7.79 10.19
N ARG A 38 -5.90 7.93 11.34
CA ARG A 38 -5.75 9.11 12.19
C ARG A 38 -4.27 9.33 12.53
N GLY A 39 -3.80 10.58 12.48
CA GLY A 39 -2.44 10.92 12.88
C GLY A 39 -2.28 12.40 13.13
N ALA A 40 -1.55 12.75 14.20
CA ALA A 40 -1.11 14.13 14.39
C ALA A 40 0.05 14.46 13.46
N LEU A 41 0.18 15.74 13.15
CA LEU A 41 1.29 16.25 12.34
C LEU A 41 2.64 15.84 12.95
N GLY A 42 3.52 15.25 12.14
CA GLY A 42 4.87 14.86 12.55
C GLY A 42 4.97 13.45 13.17
N GLU A 43 3.87 12.72 13.36
CA GLU A 43 3.93 11.34 13.84
C GLU A 43 4.52 10.39 12.77
N GLN A 44 5.20 9.34 13.24
CA GLN A 44 5.92 8.42 12.36
C GLN A 44 5.01 7.59 11.47
N VAL A 45 5.44 7.44 10.22
CA VAL A 45 4.90 6.52 9.22
C VAL A 45 5.97 5.48 8.88
N ARG A 46 5.58 4.20 8.91
CA ARG A 46 6.50 3.06 8.73
C ARG A 46 6.22 2.30 7.46
N ALA A 47 7.28 1.75 6.86
CA ALA A 47 7.17 0.84 5.73
C ALA A 47 6.38 -0.43 6.13
N ALA A 48 5.34 -0.76 5.39
CA ALA A 48 4.50 -1.93 5.67
C ALA A 48 5.24 -3.26 5.51
N ASN A 49 6.27 -3.29 4.67
CA ASN A 49 7.19 -4.41 4.51
C ASN A 49 8.53 -3.92 3.93
N ARG A 50 9.52 -4.83 3.81
CA ARG A 50 10.75 -4.54 3.07
C ARG A 50 10.44 -4.27 1.60
N GLY A 51 11.26 -3.45 0.97
CA GLY A 51 11.13 -3.14 -0.45
C GLY A 51 12.14 -2.10 -0.90
N VAL A 52 11.97 -1.65 -2.14
CA VAL A 52 12.74 -0.55 -2.72
C VAL A 52 11.80 0.65 -2.89
N VAL A 53 12.24 1.83 -2.49
CA VAL A 53 11.50 3.07 -2.71
C VAL A 53 11.46 3.36 -4.20
N ALA A 54 10.31 3.15 -4.83
CA ALA A 54 10.14 3.33 -6.26
C ALA A 54 9.95 4.80 -6.66
N LEU A 55 9.34 5.59 -5.76
CA LEU A 55 9.07 7.01 -6.00
C LEU A 55 8.99 7.78 -4.69
N VAL A 56 9.60 8.95 -4.67
CA VAL A 56 9.33 10.03 -3.71
C VAL A 56 8.97 11.28 -4.50
N GLY A 57 7.88 11.94 -4.16
CA GLY A 57 7.44 13.11 -4.91
C GLY A 57 6.44 13.99 -4.16
N ASN A 58 6.08 15.11 -4.78
CA ASN A 58 5.02 15.99 -4.32
C ASN A 58 4.02 16.21 -5.45
N PHE A 59 2.74 15.95 -5.19
CA PHE A 59 1.66 16.04 -6.17
C PHE A 59 0.50 16.86 -5.62
N PHE A 60 -0.18 17.57 -6.50
CA PHE A 60 -1.25 18.51 -6.14
C PHE A 60 -2.32 17.92 -5.22
N LEU A 61 -2.82 16.71 -5.52
CA LEU A 61 -3.85 16.06 -4.70
C LEU A 61 -3.25 15.24 -3.57
N ALA A 62 -2.15 14.52 -3.82
CA ALA A 62 -1.58 13.53 -2.91
C ALA A 62 -0.59 14.14 -1.89
N GLY A 63 -0.11 15.36 -2.13
CA GLY A 63 0.94 15.98 -1.33
C GLY A 63 2.27 15.24 -1.46
N ASN A 64 3.06 15.24 -0.40
CA ASN A 64 4.29 14.47 -0.35
C ASN A 64 3.97 12.98 -0.21
N VAL A 65 4.59 12.17 -1.07
CA VAL A 65 4.33 10.74 -1.17
C VAL A 65 5.60 9.91 -1.16
N VAL A 66 5.48 8.68 -0.67
CA VAL A 66 6.48 7.60 -0.82
C VAL A 66 5.76 6.39 -1.42
N TYR A 67 6.33 5.80 -2.46
CA TYR A 67 5.91 4.51 -3.01
C TYR A 67 7.00 3.48 -2.78
N ILE A 68 6.63 2.28 -2.33
CA ILE A 68 7.55 1.17 -2.07
C ILE A 68 7.13 -0.01 -2.92
N ASP A 69 8.05 -0.48 -3.77
CA ASP A 69 7.92 -1.75 -4.49
C ASP A 69 8.44 -2.88 -3.60
N HIS A 70 7.57 -3.81 -3.28
CA HIS A 70 7.89 -4.98 -2.45
C HIS A 70 8.28 -6.21 -3.27
N GLY A 71 8.23 -6.09 -4.60
CA GLY A 71 8.39 -7.21 -5.53
C GLY A 71 7.10 -8.02 -5.70
N GLY A 72 7.09 -8.91 -6.70
CA GLY A 72 5.91 -9.73 -7.01
C GLY A 72 4.69 -8.92 -7.50
N GLY A 73 4.90 -7.69 -7.96
CA GLY A 73 3.83 -6.79 -8.41
C GLY A 73 3.12 -6.03 -7.29
N VAL A 74 3.57 -6.14 -6.05
CA VAL A 74 2.97 -5.44 -4.90
C VAL A 74 3.68 -4.12 -4.64
N VAL A 75 2.92 -3.03 -4.69
CA VAL A 75 3.40 -1.68 -4.36
C VAL A 75 2.49 -1.08 -3.29
N THR A 76 3.09 -0.48 -2.26
CA THR A 76 2.35 0.34 -1.28
C THR A 76 2.69 1.81 -1.44
N ALA A 77 1.76 2.69 -1.12
CA ALA A 77 1.92 4.12 -1.23
C ALA A 77 1.42 4.84 0.03
N TYR A 78 2.15 5.88 0.42
CA TYR A 78 1.98 6.65 1.65
C TYR A 78 1.87 8.12 1.28
N PHE A 79 0.74 8.75 1.58
CA PHE A 79 0.38 10.08 1.08
C PHE A 79 0.25 11.11 2.20
N HIS A 80 0.16 12.38 1.80
CA HIS A 80 -0.08 13.54 2.64
C HIS A 80 1.01 13.79 3.69
N LEU A 81 2.22 13.25 3.45
CA LEU A 81 3.33 13.34 4.40
C LEU A 81 3.79 14.78 4.61
N SER A 82 4.12 15.16 5.84
CA SER A 82 4.78 16.44 6.12
C SER A 82 6.25 16.40 5.71
N LYS A 83 6.88 15.22 5.85
CA LYS A 83 8.28 14.99 5.49
C LYS A 83 8.47 13.56 5.02
N THR A 84 9.27 13.37 3.97
CA THR A 84 9.82 12.09 3.54
C THR A 84 11.21 11.91 4.17
N LEU A 85 11.51 10.71 4.65
CA LEU A 85 12.78 10.38 5.32
C LEU A 85 13.61 9.36 4.53
N VAL A 86 13.19 9.10 3.29
CA VAL A 86 13.83 8.19 2.33
C VAL A 86 13.84 8.84 0.96
N SER A 87 14.68 8.32 0.07
CA SER A 87 14.84 8.74 -1.31
C SER A 87 14.48 7.60 -2.28
N ALA A 88 14.12 7.92 -3.51
CA ALA A 88 13.93 6.92 -4.56
C ALA A 88 15.22 6.11 -4.76
N GLY A 89 15.09 4.79 -4.87
CA GLY A 89 16.19 3.83 -4.92
C GLY A 89 16.62 3.25 -3.58
N ASP A 90 16.25 3.86 -2.45
CA ASP A 90 16.58 3.33 -1.13
C ASP A 90 15.94 1.97 -0.90
N THR A 91 16.68 1.06 -0.29
CA THR A 91 16.12 -0.18 0.26
C THR A 91 15.65 0.07 1.68
N VAL A 92 14.40 -0.27 1.97
CA VAL A 92 13.80 -0.13 3.29
C VAL A 92 13.50 -1.50 3.91
N THR A 93 13.57 -1.56 5.23
CA THR A 93 13.16 -2.74 6.00
C THR A 93 11.71 -2.60 6.48
N ARG A 94 11.07 -3.73 6.78
CA ARG A 94 9.73 -3.76 7.38
C ARG A 94 9.73 -3.00 8.71
N GLY A 95 8.84 -2.04 8.87
CA GLY A 95 8.71 -1.21 10.08
C GLY A 95 9.68 -0.02 10.14
N GLN A 96 10.57 0.14 9.17
CA GLN A 96 11.44 1.33 9.08
C GLN A 96 10.59 2.59 8.95
N VAL A 97 10.96 3.66 9.66
CA VAL A 97 10.33 4.97 9.51
C VAL A 97 10.72 5.56 8.15
N ILE A 98 9.73 5.89 7.33
CA ILE A 98 9.91 6.37 5.95
C ILE A 98 9.42 7.80 5.75
N GLY A 99 8.67 8.32 6.71
CA GLY A 99 8.12 9.67 6.65
C GLY A 99 7.34 10.03 7.90
N LEU A 100 6.79 11.23 7.90
CA LEU A 100 6.00 11.78 9.00
C LEU A 100 4.60 12.17 8.49
N VAL A 101 3.59 11.93 9.31
CA VAL A 101 2.20 12.34 9.02
C VAL A 101 2.14 13.83 8.76
N GLY A 102 1.39 14.19 7.77
CA GLY A 102 1.19 15.57 7.37
C GLY A 102 -0.25 15.89 6.96
N ALA A 103 -0.40 17.05 6.35
CA ALA A 103 -1.62 17.54 5.74
C ALA A 103 -1.31 18.17 4.38
N THR A 104 -0.32 17.64 3.66
CA THR A 104 0.06 18.14 2.33
C THR A 104 -0.87 17.60 1.26
N GLY A 105 -1.02 18.34 0.15
CA GLY A 105 -1.98 18.02 -0.90
C GLY A 105 -3.41 18.49 -0.54
N ARG A 106 -4.42 17.86 -1.13
CA ARG A 106 -5.83 18.23 -0.96
C ARG A 106 -6.49 17.42 0.16
N VAL A 107 -6.37 17.89 1.38
CA VAL A 107 -6.91 17.24 2.59
C VAL A 107 -7.58 18.25 3.53
N THR A 108 -8.41 17.78 4.44
CA THR A 108 -9.10 18.61 5.45
C THR A 108 -8.35 18.67 6.78
N GLY A 109 -7.35 17.81 6.98
CA GLY A 109 -6.55 17.77 8.21
C GLY A 109 -5.51 16.67 8.19
N PRO A 110 -4.62 16.62 9.20
CA PRO A 110 -3.54 15.65 9.26
C PRO A 110 -4.05 14.21 9.35
N HIS A 111 -3.56 13.35 8.46
CA HIS A 111 -3.79 11.91 8.48
C HIS A 111 -2.78 11.21 7.56
N LEU A 112 -2.67 9.89 7.65
CA LEU A 112 -1.99 9.08 6.67
C LEU A 112 -3.04 8.42 5.76
N HIS A 113 -2.96 8.67 4.45
CA HIS A 113 -3.63 7.83 3.46
C HIS A 113 -2.65 6.75 3.00
N TRP A 114 -3.04 5.48 3.17
CA TRP A 114 -2.26 4.31 2.78
C TRP A 114 -2.98 3.53 1.69
N ALA A 115 -2.33 3.34 0.56
CA ALA A 115 -2.86 2.62 -0.59
C ALA A 115 -1.98 1.44 -0.99
N ALA A 116 -2.55 0.50 -1.73
CA ALA A 116 -1.83 -0.65 -2.29
C ALA A 116 -2.28 -0.96 -3.71
N ARG A 117 -1.34 -1.48 -4.50
CA ARG A 117 -1.59 -2.01 -5.86
C ARG A 117 -0.98 -3.40 -5.99
N TYR A 118 -1.64 -4.22 -6.77
CA TYR A 118 -1.11 -5.48 -7.30
C TYR A 118 -1.12 -5.40 -8.82
N GLY A 119 0.05 -5.26 -9.41
CA GLY A 119 0.19 -4.92 -10.83
C GLY A 119 -0.51 -3.60 -11.16
N ALA A 120 -1.47 -3.63 -12.09
CA ALA A 120 -2.26 -2.46 -12.49
C ALA A 120 -3.50 -2.21 -11.63
N VAL A 121 -3.85 -3.12 -10.70
CA VAL A 121 -5.10 -3.08 -9.92
C VAL A 121 -4.85 -2.47 -8.55
N THR A 122 -5.67 -1.50 -8.15
CA THR A 122 -5.73 -1.00 -6.77
C THR A 122 -6.50 -1.99 -5.91
N VAL A 123 -5.91 -2.36 -4.78
CA VAL A 123 -6.47 -3.35 -3.84
C VAL A 123 -6.62 -2.74 -2.46
N ASN A 124 -7.46 -3.35 -1.61
CA ASN A 124 -7.55 -2.94 -0.21
C ASN A 124 -6.21 -3.23 0.50
N PRO A 125 -5.50 -2.20 1.00
CA PRO A 125 -4.19 -2.42 1.62
C PRO A 125 -4.27 -3.29 2.89
N LEU A 126 -5.42 -3.36 3.56
CA LEU A 126 -5.60 -4.22 4.73
C LEU A 126 -5.54 -5.71 4.38
N ASP A 127 -5.88 -6.10 3.14
CA ASP A 127 -5.80 -7.50 2.71
C ASP A 127 -4.34 -8.00 2.69
N LEU A 128 -3.35 -7.09 2.51
CA LEU A 128 -1.94 -7.44 2.59
C LEU A 128 -1.53 -7.98 3.95
N LEU A 129 -2.23 -7.60 5.04
CA LEU A 129 -1.92 -8.04 6.40
C LEU A 129 -2.19 -9.52 6.60
N SER A 130 -3.09 -10.12 5.81
CA SER A 130 -3.45 -11.54 5.84
C SER A 130 -2.61 -12.40 4.90
N ILE A 131 -1.79 -11.80 4.02
CA ILE A 131 -0.92 -12.55 3.12
C ILE A 131 0.26 -13.11 3.91
N ASP A 132 0.27 -14.43 4.10
CA ASP A 132 1.36 -15.14 4.75
C ASP A 132 2.42 -15.63 3.75
N ARG A 133 3.52 -16.16 4.30
CA ARG A 133 4.64 -16.74 3.55
C ARG A 133 4.25 -17.91 2.64
N ASN A 134 3.16 -18.60 2.96
CA ASN A 134 2.74 -19.83 2.28
C ASN A 134 1.88 -19.57 1.05
N TRP A 135 1.39 -18.33 0.88
CA TRP A 135 0.55 -17.97 -0.27
C TRP A 135 1.25 -18.23 -1.62
N TYR A 136 2.54 -17.93 -1.72
CA TYR A 136 3.32 -18.13 -2.96
C TYR A 136 3.54 -19.63 -3.27
N SER A 137 3.82 -20.45 -2.24
CA SER A 137 3.96 -21.90 -2.39
C SER A 137 2.62 -22.55 -2.74
N ALA A 138 1.53 -22.12 -2.13
CA ALA A 138 0.19 -22.61 -2.45
C ALA A 138 -0.26 -22.23 -3.88
N ALA A 139 0.06 -21.01 -4.35
CA ALA A 139 -0.23 -20.58 -5.70
C ALA A 139 0.62 -21.32 -6.76
N ALA A 140 1.88 -21.59 -6.46
CA ALA A 140 2.76 -22.38 -7.32
C ALA A 140 2.31 -23.85 -7.42
N ALA A 141 1.92 -24.45 -6.29
CA ALA A 141 1.38 -25.81 -6.24
C ALA A 141 0.07 -25.94 -7.06
N ARG A 142 -0.83 -24.94 -6.99
CA ARG A 142 -2.06 -24.92 -7.79
C ARG A 142 -1.82 -24.80 -9.30
N LYS A 143 -0.74 -24.14 -9.74
CA LYS A 143 -0.36 -24.07 -11.15
C LYS A 143 0.13 -25.42 -11.69
N GLN A 144 0.85 -26.21 -10.89
CA GLN A 144 1.33 -27.54 -11.29
C GLN A 144 0.19 -28.57 -11.46
N VAL A 145 -0.86 -28.47 -10.67
CA VAL A 145 -2.02 -29.38 -10.76
C VAL A 145 -2.91 -29.10 -12.00
N ARG A 146 -2.78 -27.92 -12.63
CA ARG A 146 -3.58 -27.53 -13.82
C ARG A 146 -2.89 -27.73 -15.15
N ALA A 147 -1.69 -28.28 -15.22
CA ALA A 147 -1.07 -28.63 -16.50
C ALA A 147 -1.86 -29.83 -17.11
N PRO A 148 -2.46 -29.70 -18.31
CA PRO A 148 -3.13 -30.81 -18.95
C PRO A 148 -2.10 -31.90 -19.24
N GLN A 149 -2.38 -33.11 -18.81
CA GLN A 149 -1.63 -34.27 -19.29
C GLN A 149 -1.86 -34.34 -20.80
N ALA A 150 -0.80 -34.20 -21.58
CA ALA A 150 -0.87 -34.45 -23.00
C ALA A 150 -1.31 -35.92 -23.16
N SER A 151 -2.53 -36.12 -23.63
CA SER A 151 -3.03 -37.45 -24.02
C SER A 151 -2.17 -37.89 -25.22
N GLY A 152 -1.31 -38.86 -24.97
CA GLY A 152 -0.58 -39.55 -26.05
C GLY A 152 -1.59 -40.17 -27.00
N ALA A 153 -1.71 -39.64 -28.19
CA ALA A 153 -2.33 -40.36 -29.31
C ALA A 153 -1.36 -41.44 -29.80
N ARG A 154 -1.81 -42.64 -29.78
CA ARG A 154 -1.24 -43.76 -30.58
C ARG A 154 -1.84 -43.73 -31.96
#